data_35a6ced8883cfe5e7addf56097f2d224
#
_entry.id   35a6ced8883cfe5e7addf56097f2d224
#
_cell.length_a   1.000
_cell.length_b   1.000
_cell.length_c   1.000
_cell.angle_alpha   90.00
_cell.angle_beta   90.00
_cell.angle_gamma   90.00
#
_symmetry.space_group_name_H-M   'P 1'
#
loop_
_entity.id
_entity.type
_entity.pdbx_description
1 polymer ?
#
loop_
_entity_poly.entity_id
_entity_poly.type
_entity_poly.pdbx_seq_one_letter_code
_entity_poly.pdbx_strand_id
1 'polypeptide(L)'
;RPPGVRHARLPVLHADDSRAYLAGLRRMQQLTTDHSLVQELVASGQVLPEQAHRHPRRNVITRAVGVGPKVEPDCRALPFPLGARLLLCTDGLSNMLSASQMHDFCRSSRDAKQICSRLIAAALARGARDNVTALVLFR
;
A
#
# COMPACT_ATOMS: atom_id res chain seq x y z
N ARG A 1 -21.84 2.65 -26.82
CA ARG A 1 -20.75 2.04 -25.99
C ARG A 1 -19.92 1.17 -26.90
N PRO A 2 -18.58 1.40 -27.00
CA PRO A 2 -17.72 0.47 -27.72
C PRO A 2 -17.72 -0.89 -27.01
N PRO A 3 -17.73 -2.02 -27.74
CA PRO A 3 -17.75 -3.34 -27.15
C PRO A 3 -16.41 -3.66 -26.46
N GLY A 4 -16.49 -3.95 -25.16
CA GLY A 4 -15.62 -4.93 -24.53
C GLY A 4 -14.16 -4.58 -24.29
N VAL A 5 -13.81 -3.44 -23.69
CA VAL A 5 -12.55 -3.42 -22.91
C VAL A 5 -12.81 -4.21 -21.62
N ARG A 6 -12.50 -5.51 -21.67
CA ARG A 6 -12.44 -6.32 -20.44
C ARG A 6 -11.33 -5.73 -19.56
N HIS A 7 -11.73 -4.91 -18.59
CA HIS A 7 -10.79 -4.48 -17.56
C HIS A 7 -10.32 -5.74 -16.82
N ALA A 8 -9.02 -6.04 -16.86
CA ALA A 8 -8.49 -7.07 -15.99
C ALA A 8 -8.84 -6.66 -14.54
N ARG A 9 -9.31 -7.62 -13.78
CA ARG A 9 -9.57 -7.43 -12.35
C ARG A 9 -8.39 -8.02 -11.59
N LEU A 10 -7.92 -7.29 -10.61
CA LEU A 10 -6.86 -7.68 -9.71
C LEU A 10 -7.50 -8.15 -8.40
N PRO A 11 -7.42 -9.44 -8.06
CA PRO A 11 -7.77 -9.91 -6.72
C PRO A 11 -6.66 -9.48 -5.76
N VAL A 12 -7.04 -8.79 -4.68
CA VAL A 12 -6.14 -8.39 -3.58
C VAL A 12 -6.64 -9.06 -2.32
N LEU A 13 -5.79 -9.87 -1.71
CA LEU A 13 -5.98 -10.44 -0.38
C LEU A 13 -5.01 -9.76 0.56
N HIS A 14 -5.51 -9.34 1.71
CA HIS A 14 -4.73 -8.53 2.64
C HIS A 14 -5.03 -8.93 4.09
N ALA A 15 -3.98 -9.04 4.87
CA ALA A 15 -4.00 -9.11 6.33
C ALA A 15 -2.76 -8.38 6.85
N ASP A 16 -2.85 -7.74 8.04
CA ASP A 16 -1.75 -6.98 8.65
C ASP A 16 -1.69 -5.51 8.20
N ASP A 17 -0.50 -4.90 8.11
CA ASP A 17 -0.29 -3.48 7.76
C ASP A 17 0.54 -3.25 6.49
N SER A 18 0.96 -4.32 5.81
CA SER A 18 1.52 -4.21 4.46
C SER A 18 0.47 -3.64 3.51
N ARG A 19 0.87 -2.80 2.57
CA ARG A 19 -0.09 -2.05 1.75
C ARG A 19 0.02 -2.36 0.27
N ALA A 20 -1.13 -2.30 -0.39
CA ALA A 20 -1.25 -2.30 -1.84
C ALA A 20 -1.71 -0.92 -2.32
N TYR A 21 -1.04 -0.40 -3.33
CA TYR A 21 -1.35 0.87 -3.96
C TYR A 21 -1.50 0.73 -5.47
N LEU A 22 -2.45 1.45 -6.03
CA LEU A 22 -2.60 1.61 -7.48
C LEU A 22 -2.06 2.98 -7.90
N ALA A 23 -0.95 2.99 -8.63
CA ALA A 23 -0.43 4.18 -9.28
C ALA A 23 -1.12 4.36 -10.64
N GLY A 24 -2.15 5.17 -10.65
CA GLY A 24 -2.85 5.61 -11.86
C GLY A 24 -2.06 6.68 -12.61
N LEU A 25 -2.67 7.28 -13.65
CA LEU A 25 -2.04 8.34 -14.41
C LEU A 25 -1.80 9.61 -13.60
N ARG A 26 -2.70 9.94 -12.68
CA ARG A 26 -2.69 11.23 -11.97
C ARG A 26 -2.47 11.12 -10.46
N ARG A 27 -2.73 9.96 -9.85
CA ARG A 27 -2.68 9.80 -8.40
C ARG A 27 -2.35 8.38 -7.97
N MET A 28 -1.85 8.27 -6.75
CA MET A 28 -1.75 7.03 -6.00
C MET A 28 -3.04 6.79 -5.22
N GLN A 29 -3.55 5.57 -5.27
CA GLN A 29 -4.69 5.14 -4.47
C GLN A 29 -4.28 3.95 -3.63
N GLN A 30 -4.43 4.05 -2.30
CA GLN A 30 -4.29 2.89 -1.43
C GLN A 30 -5.49 1.96 -1.61
N LEU A 31 -5.22 0.68 -1.81
CA LEU A 31 -6.24 -0.35 -2.08
C LEU A 31 -6.59 -1.15 -0.83
N THR A 32 -5.69 -1.23 0.13
CA THR A 32 -5.83 -1.96 1.40
C THR A 32 -6.15 -1.00 2.53
N THR A 33 -6.75 -1.53 3.60
CA THR A 33 -6.95 -0.82 4.87
C THR A 33 -6.13 -1.56 5.93
N ASP A 34 -5.27 -0.87 6.65
CA ASP A 34 -4.39 -1.50 7.63
C ASP A 34 -5.22 -2.14 8.76
N HIS A 35 -4.82 -3.34 9.17
CA HIS A 35 -5.39 -4.00 10.34
C HIS A 35 -4.60 -3.59 11.59
N SER A 36 -4.73 -2.34 11.99
CA SER A 36 -4.02 -1.75 13.13
C SER A 36 -4.99 -1.07 14.09
N LEU A 37 -4.59 -1.01 15.36
CA LEU A 37 -5.38 -0.34 16.39
C LEU A 37 -5.72 1.11 16.02
N VAL A 38 -4.76 1.83 15.47
CA VAL A 38 -4.99 3.23 15.09
C VAL A 38 -6.01 3.35 13.97
N GLN A 39 -6.04 2.40 13.03
CA GLN A 39 -7.05 2.40 11.97
C GLN A 39 -8.45 2.12 12.51
N GLU A 40 -8.57 1.26 13.53
CA GLU A 40 -9.85 1.02 14.21
C GLU A 40 -10.31 2.26 14.99
N LEU A 41 -9.38 2.99 15.62
CA LEU A 41 -9.68 4.27 16.30
C LEU A 41 -10.11 5.35 15.31
N VAL A 42 -9.52 5.39 14.12
CA VAL A 42 -9.97 6.29 13.04
C VAL A 42 -11.36 5.91 12.56
N ALA A 43 -11.62 4.63 12.31
CA ALA A 43 -12.91 4.13 11.85
C ALA A 43 -14.04 4.39 12.88
N SER A 44 -13.73 4.37 14.18
CA SER A 44 -14.68 4.71 15.27
C SER A 44 -14.77 6.21 15.57
N GLY A 45 -14.02 7.05 14.86
CA GLY A 45 -14.01 8.51 15.05
C GLY A 45 -13.26 9.00 16.30
N GLN A 46 -12.52 8.13 16.99
CA GLN A 46 -11.76 8.49 18.19
C GLN A 46 -10.42 9.19 17.88
N VAL A 47 -9.91 9.00 16.66
CA VAL A 47 -8.69 9.64 16.16
C VAL A 47 -8.96 10.19 14.76
N LEU A 48 -8.50 11.38 14.48
CA LEU A 48 -8.61 11.95 13.13
C LEU A 48 -7.60 11.28 12.17
N PRO A 49 -7.95 11.06 10.90
CA PRO A 49 -7.06 10.44 9.91
C PRO A 49 -5.68 11.11 9.83
N GLU A 50 -5.62 12.43 9.94
CA GLU A 50 -4.39 13.23 9.90
C GLU A 50 -3.49 12.98 11.11
N GLN A 51 -4.04 12.50 12.22
CA GLN A 51 -3.32 12.23 13.47
C GLN A 51 -2.84 10.78 13.56
N ALA A 52 -3.38 9.89 12.74
CA ALA A 52 -3.11 8.45 12.80
C ALA A 52 -1.59 8.15 12.70
N HIS A 53 -0.88 8.83 11.80
CA HIS A 53 0.56 8.62 11.57
C HIS A 53 1.45 9.04 12.75
N ARG A 54 0.95 9.89 13.67
CA ARG A 54 1.65 10.34 14.89
C ARG A 54 1.19 9.62 16.15
N HIS A 55 0.20 8.73 16.02
CA HIS A 55 -0.36 8.06 17.19
C HIS A 55 0.69 7.14 17.86
N PRO A 56 0.82 7.13 19.22
CA PRO A 56 1.82 6.32 19.92
C PRO A 56 1.69 4.80 19.64
N ARG A 57 0.48 4.32 19.39
CA ARG A 57 0.18 2.91 19.11
C ARG A 57 -0.03 2.62 17.63
N ARG A 58 0.52 3.42 16.72
CA ARG A 58 0.32 3.22 15.26
C ARG A 58 0.85 1.87 14.76
N ASN A 59 1.82 1.29 15.46
CA ASN A 59 2.43 0.00 15.09
C ASN A 59 1.76 -1.20 15.78
N VAL A 60 0.64 -1.02 16.50
CA VAL A 60 -0.08 -2.13 17.12
C VAL A 60 -1.00 -2.76 16.07
N ILE A 61 -0.65 -3.98 15.69
CA ILE A 61 -1.40 -4.77 14.70
C ILE A 61 -2.55 -5.49 15.41
N THR A 62 -3.75 -5.44 14.82
CA THR A 62 -4.95 -6.10 15.35
C THR A 62 -5.31 -7.39 14.65
N ARG A 63 -4.72 -7.63 13.45
CA ARG A 63 -4.91 -8.86 12.69
C ARG A 63 -3.64 -9.22 11.94
N ALA A 64 -3.06 -10.38 12.24
CA ALA A 64 -1.87 -10.90 11.59
C ALA A 64 -1.89 -12.42 11.48
N VAL A 65 -1.15 -12.95 10.51
CA VAL A 65 -0.95 -14.39 10.35
C VAL A 65 -0.17 -14.93 11.56
N GLY A 66 -0.68 -16.01 12.20
CA GLY A 66 -0.01 -16.66 13.32
C GLY A 66 -0.37 -16.13 14.71
N VAL A 67 -1.14 -15.06 14.82
CA VAL A 67 -1.63 -14.54 16.12
C VAL A 67 -2.76 -15.40 16.68
N GLY A 68 -3.54 -16.04 15.84
CA GLY A 68 -4.65 -16.91 16.22
C GLY A 68 -4.73 -18.14 15.32
N PRO A 69 -5.65 -19.07 15.60
CA PRO A 69 -5.83 -20.31 14.83
C PRO A 69 -6.32 -20.05 13.40
N LYS A 70 -6.90 -18.89 13.16
CA LYS A 70 -7.39 -18.45 11.83
C LYS A 70 -7.14 -16.97 11.66
N VAL A 71 -6.86 -16.57 10.42
CA VAL A 71 -6.84 -15.17 9.99
C VAL A 71 -7.91 -14.98 8.91
N GLU A 72 -8.69 -13.93 9.02
CA GLU A 72 -9.68 -13.56 8.01
C GLU A 72 -9.09 -12.43 7.16
N PRO A 73 -8.63 -12.71 5.93
CA PRO A 73 -8.09 -11.68 5.07
C PRO A 73 -9.22 -10.82 4.49
N ASP A 74 -8.95 -9.55 4.27
CA ASP A 74 -9.78 -8.74 3.39
C ASP A 74 -9.56 -9.18 1.95
N CYS A 75 -10.66 -9.44 1.23
CA CYS A 75 -10.63 -9.88 -0.17
C CYS A 75 -11.36 -8.84 -1.03
N ARG A 76 -10.66 -8.26 -2.00
CA ARG A 76 -11.24 -7.31 -2.96
C ARG A 76 -10.80 -7.64 -4.38
N ALA A 77 -11.69 -7.50 -5.35
CA ALA A 77 -11.36 -7.59 -6.77
C ALA A 77 -11.51 -6.20 -7.40
N LEU A 78 -10.40 -5.57 -7.74
CA LEU A 78 -10.33 -4.18 -8.18
C LEU A 78 -10.01 -4.07 -9.67
N PRO A 79 -10.48 -3.01 -10.37
CA PRO A 79 -10.06 -2.76 -11.74
C PRO A 79 -8.55 -2.50 -11.80
N PHE A 80 -7.87 -3.14 -12.76
CA PHE A 80 -6.47 -2.87 -13.09
C PHE A 80 -6.40 -2.32 -14.51
N PRO A 81 -6.49 -0.99 -14.69
CA PRO A 81 -6.54 -0.37 -16.01
C PRO A 81 -5.17 -0.39 -16.70
N LEU A 82 -5.17 -0.37 -18.03
CA LEU A 82 -3.94 -0.28 -18.84
C LEU A 82 -3.12 0.96 -18.45
N GLY A 83 -1.80 0.79 -18.37
CA GLY A 83 -0.87 1.83 -17.95
C GLY A 83 -0.84 2.11 -16.45
N ALA A 84 -1.69 1.48 -15.64
CA ALA A 84 -1.58 1.52 -14.20
C ALA A 84 -0.44 0.62 -13.71
N ARG A 85 0.05 0.91 -12.50
CA ARG A 85 1.08 0.14 -11.81
C ARG A 85 0.58 -0.20 -10.41
N LEU A 86 0.76 -1.46 -10.03
CA LEU A 86 0.51 -1.90 -8.67
C LEU A 86 1.81 -1.84 -7.88
N LEU A 87 1.79 -1.20 -6.72
CA LEU A 87 2.86 -1.25 -5.73
C LEU A 87 2.37 -2.02 -4.52
N LEU A 88 3.09 -3.08 -4.15
CA LEU A 88 2.95 -3.74 -2.85
C LEU A 88 4.16 -3.36 -2.00
N CYS A 89 3.95 -3.00 -0.74
CA CYS A 89 5.04 -2.63 0.13
C CYS A 89 4.75 -2.92 1.60
N THR A 90 5.83 -3.10 2.37
CA THR A 90 5.76 -3.12 3.83
C THR A 90 5.66 -1.71 4.40
N ASP A 91 5.32 -1.62 5.68
CA ASP A 91 5.20 -0.37 6.43
C ASP A 91 6.52 0.40 6.49
N GLY A 92 7.67 -0.28 6.48
CA GLY A 92 8.99 0.35 6.37
C GLY A 92 9.16 1.25 5.14
N LEU A 93 8.38 1.03 4.05
CA LEU A 93 8.31 1.97 2.93
C LEU A 93 7.26 3.06 3.16
N SER A 94 6.03 2.66 3.48
CA SER A 94 4.88 3.57 3.54
C SER A 94 4.91 4.52 4.75
N ASN A 95 5.71 4.21 5.78
CA ASN A 95 6.00 5.12 6.89
C ASN A 95 7.04 6.20 6.51
N MET A 96 7.88 5.94 5.49
CA MET A 96 8.95 6.85 5.07
C MET A 96 8.58 7.74 3.89
N LEU A 97 7.70 7.27 3.01
CA LEU A 97 7.32 7.96 1.77
C LEU A 97 5.81 8.25 1.75
N SER A 98 5.45 9.47 1.40
CA SER A 98 4.04 9.81 1.17
C SER A 98 3.50 9.14 -0.09
N ALA A 99 2.18 9.02 -0.21
CA ALA A 99 1.53 8.49 -1.40
C ALA A 99 1.92 9.25 -2.68
N SER A 100 2.05 10.57 -2.61
CA SER A 100 2.51 11.40 -3.74
C SER A 100 3.94 11.04 -4.16
N GLN A 101 4.87 10.91 -3.21
CA GLN A 101 6.25 10.55 -3.49
C GLN A 101 6.37 9.13 -4.09
N MET A 102 5.63 8.17 -3.53
CA MET A 102 5.57 6.81 -4.10
C MET A 102 5.00 6.82 -5.52
N HIS A 103 4.00 7.68 -5.79
CA HIS A 103 3.45 7.85 -7.13
C HIS A 103 4.51 8.34 -8.11
N ASP A 104 5.27 9.38 -7.75
CA ASP A 104 6.32 9.94 -8.60
C ASP A 104 7.39 8.89 -8.93
N PHE A 105 7.84 8.12 -7.94
CA PHE A 105 8.74 7.00 -8.17
C PHE A 105 8.13 5.94 -9.09
N CYS A 106 6.90 5.52 -8.83
CA CYS A 106 6.20 4.55 -9.68
C CYS A 106 6.08 5.03 -11.13
N ARG A 107 6.01 6.33 -11.38
CA ARG A 107 5.89 6.92 -12.74
C ARG A 107 7.23 7.26 -13.38
N SER A 108 8.33 7.23 -12.64
CA SER A 108 9.66 7.71 -13.08
C SER A 108 10.38 6.80 -14.08
N SER A 109 9.97 5.55 -14.21
CA SER A 109 10.62 4.56 -15.09
C SER A 109 9.62 3.56 -15.66
N ARG A 110 10.02 2.85 -16.72
CA ARG A 110 9.32 1.67 -17.26
C ARG A 110 9.95 0.36 -16.81
N ASP A 111 10.96 0.42 -15.97
CA ASP A 111 11.64 -0.74 -15.39
C ASP A 111 11.21 -0.89 -13.92
N ALA A 112 10.53 -1.99 -13.61
CA ALA A 112 10.03 -2.28 -12.27
C ALA A 112 11.17 -2.42 -11.24
N LYS A 113 12.30 -3.02 -11.64
CA LYS A 113 13.48 -3.19 -10.78
C LYS A 113 14.06 -1.82 -10.40
N GLN A 114 14.17 -0.91 -11.37
CA GLN A 114 14.67 0.44 -11.13
C GLN A 114 13.74 1.22 -10.19
N ILE A 115 12.43 1.09 -10.36
CA ILE A 115 11.45 1.73 -9.45
C ILE A 115 11.62 1.20 -8.03
N CYS A 116 11.64 -0.13 -7.84
CA CYS A 116 11.82 -0.74 -6.52
C CYS A 116 13.12 -0.28 -5.85
N SER A 117 14.25 -0.29 -6.59
CA SER A 117 15.54 0.15 -6.07
C SER A 117 15.51 1.62 -5.61
N ARG A 118 14.86 2.50 -6.37
CA ARG A 118 14.73 3.92 -6.02
C ARG A 118 13.83 4.13 -4.80
N LEU A 119 12.71 3.41 -4.71
CA LEU A 119 11.81 3.46 -3.56
C LEU A 119 12.53 3.05 -2.28
N ILE A 120 13.25 1.92 -2.31
CA ILE A 120 14.01 1.41 -1.16
C ILE A 120 15.11 2.41 -0.78
N ALA A 121 15.90 2.89 -1.75
CA ALA A 121 16.95 3.87 -1.49
C ALA A 121 16.41 5.16 -0.85
N ALA A 122 15.25 5.64 -1.31
CA ALA A 122 14.62 6.84 -0.76
C ALA A 122 14.11 6.63 0.68
N ALA A 123 13.60 5.44 1.01
CA ALA A 123 13.19 5.09 2.37
C ALA A 123 14.41 5.01 3.31
N LEU A 124 15.47 4.34 2.88
CA LEU A 124 16.73 4.22 3.65
C LEU A 124 17.38 5.59 3.90
N ALA A 125 17.40 6.46 2.89
CA ALA A 125 17.94 7.82 3.02
C ALA A 125 17.17 8.67 4.04
N ARG A 126 15.91 8.33 4.36
CA ARG A 126 15.09 8.95 5.41
C ARG A 126 15.21 8.28 6.77
N GLY A 127 16.10 7.34 6.91
CA GLY A 127 16.36 6.65 8.18
C GLY A 127 15.30 5.60 8.50
N ALA A 128 14.86 4.82 7.49
CA ALA A 128 13.99 3.67 7.73
C ALA A 128 14.59 2.76 8.82
N ARG A 129 13.79 2.48 9.86
CA ARG A 129 14.22 1.69 11.02
C ARG A 129 13.71 0.25 10.97
N ASP A 130 12.98 -0.09 9.92
CA ASP A 130 12.38 -1.40 9.71
C ASP A 130 12.75 -1.97 8.35
N ASN A 131 12.41 -3.23 8.11
CA ASN A 131 12.59 -3.89 6.83
C ASN A 131 11.78 -3.17 5.76
N VAL A 132 12.41 -2.89 4.63
CA VAL A 132 11.78 -2.20 3.50
C VAL A 132 11.66 -3.17 2.33
N THR A 133 10.43 -3.50 1.98
CA THR A 133 10.15 -4.34 0.80
C THR A 133 9.23 -3.59 -0.16
N ALA A 134 9.53 -3.67 -1.44
CA ALA A 134 8.71 -3.12 -2.51
C ALA A 134 8.63 -4.09 -3.68
N LEU A 135 7.42 -4.25 -4.24
CA LEU A 135 7.16 -5.01 -5.44
C LEU A 135 6.28 -4.17 -6.37
N VAL A 136 6.68 -4.07 -7.64
CA VAL A 136 5.94 -3.29 -8.64
C VAL A 136 5.52 -4.20 -9.80
N LEU A 137 4.24 -4.13 -10.16
CA LEU A 137 3.66 -4.80 -11.32
C LEU A 137 3.13 -3.76 -12.30
N PHE A 138 3.37 -4.01 -13.58
CA PHE A 138 2.81 -3.23 -14.69
C PHE A 138 1.66 -3.99 -15.37
N ARG A 139 0.72 -3.23 -15.88
CA ARG A 139 -0.25 -3.74 -16.83
C ARG A 139 -0.03 -3.12 -18.20
#